data_aa8399bd2a4340239e0c639a051e6b27
#
_entry.id   aa8399bd2a4340239e0c639a051e6b27
#
_cell.length_a   1.000
_cell.length_b   1.000
_cell.length_c   1.000
_cell.angle_alpha   90.00
_cell.angle_beta   90.00
_cell.angle_gamma   90.00
#
_symmetry.space_group_name_H-M   'P 1'
#
loop_
_entity.id
_entity.type
_entity.pdbx_description
1 polymer ?
#
loop_
_entity_poly.entity_id
_entity_poly.type
_entity_poly.pdbx_seq_one_letter_code
_entity_poly.pdbx_strand_id
1 'polypeptide(L)'
;GVLSGAITNTPGLGAAQQALAEVIKTNPGAKDILIDQAGGVPAGTSVDGVIEQIAGTLGQGYACAYPLGVVGIILSLIVVRAVFKISFEKETESLKATNPTSGDNSTAFTVEVENPAIIGKKISEITRLFGRRFVISRHRHGEETPIIPTGETTLAEGDRLFVISAKNDAETIAAFFGKVINWGIEDWEHLKSEIVRRRIIVTRESMNGRPIGRLDAYTSMGVAITRINRGGVVMIVTPSLRLQLGDRVNVVGPKQAVDEVEKVLGNELKRLDHPNLVSIFLGIAIGVIFGSIPFALPGLSQPLKLGLAGGPLIIAILISCWGYRSRLITYTPIAANLMIREIGILLFLASVGIGAGNGFLEAVFNGGYWWVLIGFAITTIPLLLIGIIARGVFKLNYYSIMGLVAGATTDPPALAYANNIAQNEAPNVAYATVYPLTMFLRVLTAQLLILVFCA
;
A
#
# COMPACT_ATOMS: atom_id res chain seq x y z
N GLY A 1 4.10 0.85 27.00
CA GLY A 1 3.44 2.16 26.87
C GLY A 1 4.29 3.14 26.08
N VAL A 2 5.40 3.60 26.68
CA VAL A 2 6.27 4.66 26.10
C VAL A 2 6.73 4.33 24.68
N LEU A 3 7.20 3.12 24.40
CA LEU A 3 7.61 2.72 23.04
C LEU A 3 6.46 2.89 22.05
N SER A 4 5.29 2.34 22.37
CA SER A 4 4.13 2.41 21.46
C SER A 4 3.65 3.84 21.25
N GLY A 5 3.71 4.70 22.28
CA GLY A 5 3.39 6.13 22.19
C GLY A 5 4.40 6.89 21.33
N ALA A 6 5.69 6.70 21.58
CA ALA A 6 6.78 7.34 20.85
C ALA A 6 6.72 7.11 19.33
N ILE A 7 6.33 5.92 18.93
CA ILE A 7 6.23 5.53 17.52
C ILE A 7 4.79 5.54 17.00
N THR A 8 3.87 6.19 17.72
CA THR A 8 2.45 6.36 17.37
C THR A 8 1.72 5.03 17.04
N ASN A 9 2.20 3.90 17.60
CA ASN A 9 1.68 2.57 17.31
C ASN A 9 0.60 2.13 18.31
N THR A 10 -0.63 2.52 18.02
CA THR A 10 -1.83 2.19 18.79
C THR A 10 -2.11 0.68 18.86
N PRO A 11 -2.05 -0.10 17.77
CA PRO A 11 -2.20 -1.55 17.83
C PRO A 11 -1.14 -2.25 18.68
N GLY A 12 0.08 -1.73 18.72
CA GLY A 12 1.15 -2.25 19.58
C GLY A 12 0.86 -2.06 21.07
N LEU A 13 0.22 -0.93 21.46
CA LEU A 13 -0.23 -0.76 22.84
C LEU A 13 -1.27 -1.82 23.20
N GLY A 14 -2.30 -2.02 22.37
CA GLY A 14 -3.33 -3.02 22.62
C GLY A 14 -2.75 -4.44 22.71
N ALA A 15 -1.78 -4.77 21.87
CA ALA A 15 -1.08 -6.04 21.90
C ALA A 15 -0.24 -6.24 23.17
N ALA A 16 0.44 -5.18 23.65
CA ALA A 16 1.17 -5.21 24.93
C ALA A 16 0.22 -5.38 26.12
N GLN A 17 -0.90 -4.67 26.14
CA GLN A 17 -1.91 -4.81 27.20
C GLN A 17 -2.49 -6.23 27.23
N GLN A 18 -2.77 -6.83 26.07
CA GLN A 18 -3.26 -8.21 25.98
C GLN A 18 -2.21 -9.22 26.45
N ALA A 19 -0.94 -9.07 26.04
CA ALA A 19 0.14 -9.94 26.51
C ALA A 19 0.32 -9.84 28.01
N LEU A 20 0.27 -8.63 28.55
CA LEU A 20 0.36 -8.37 29.98
C LEU A 20 -0.79 -9.04 30.76
N ALA A 21 -2.02 -8.93 30.27
CA ALA A 21 -3.17 -9.59 30.87
C ALA A 21 -3.01 -11.13 30.91
N GLU A 22 -2.42 -11.71 29.89
CA GLU A 22 -2.14 -13.15 29.85
C GLU A 22 -1.07 -13.54 30.86
N VAL A 23 0.03 -12.76 30.97
CA VAL A 23 1.10 -12.98 31.96
C VAL A 23 0.54 -12.94 33.37
N ILE A 24 -0.26 -11.93 33.71
CA ILE A 24 -0.86 -11.79 35.07
C ILE A 24 -1.79 -12.97 35.38
N LYS A 25 -2.51 -13.51 34.42
CA LYS A 25 -3.40 -14.67 34.62
C LYS A 25 -2.66 -15.98 34.79
N THR A 26 -1.53 -16.13 34.13
CA THR A 26 -0.82 -17.42 34.05
C THR A 26 0.39 -17.54 34.95
N ASN A 27 0.97 -16.40 35.39
CA ASN A 27 2.17 -16.38 36.24
C ASN A 27 1.94 -15.56 37.54
N PRO A 28 1.64 -16.24 38.67
CA PRO A 28 1.43 -15.55 39.95
C PRO A 28 2.64 -14.74 40.43
N GLY A 29 3.86 -15.23 40.19
CA GLY A 29 5.08 -14.52 40.59
C GLY A 29 5.30 -13.23 39.83
N ALA A 30 5.05 -13.22 38.53
CA ALA A 30 5.08 -12.02 37.70
C ALA A 30 4.00 -11.02 38.14
N LYS A 31 2.82 -11.51 38.52
CA LYS A 31 1.72 -10.67 39.01
C LYS A 31 2.17 -9.82 40.25
N ASP A 32 2.81 -10.44 41.23
CA ASP A 32 3.21 -9.75 42.44
C ASP A 32 4.29 -8.69 42.18
N ILE A 33 5.26 -8.98 41.31
CA ILE A 33 6.29 -8.03 40.86
C ILE A 33 5.66 -6.83 40.12
N LEU A 34 4.72 -7.10 39.24
CA LEU A 34 4.05 -6.05 38.45
C LEU A 34 3.15 -5.16 39.31
N ILE A 35 2.52 -5.72 40.33
CA ILE A 35 1.76 -4.96 41.34
C ILE A 35 2.68 -4.01 42.12
N ASP A 36 3.83 -4.49 42.57
CA ASP A 36 4.81 -3.66 43.29
C ASP A 36 5.34 -2.52 42.38
N GLN A 37 5.71 -2.84 41.13
CA GLN A 37 6.18 -1.84 40.17
C GLN A 37 5.11 -0.81 39.77
N ALA A 38 3.84 -1.17 39.83
CA ALA A 38 2.72 -0.27 39.54
C ALA A 38 2.34 0.65 40.72
N GLY A 39 3.10 0.60 41.83
CA GLY A 39 2.84 1.39 43.03
C GLY A 39 1.84 0.76 44.00
N GLY A 40 1.60 -0.55 43.84
CA GLY A 40 0.68 -1.32 44.65
C GLY A 40 -0.76 -1.31 44.13
N VAL A 41 -1.51 -2.33 44.51
CA VAL A 41 -2.94 -2.47 44.23
C VAL A 41 -3.67 -2.70 45.52
N PRO A 42 -4.85 -2.10 45.78
CA PRO A 42 -5.58 -2.31 47.01
C PRO A 42 -5.79 -3.79 47.34
N ALA A 43 -5.60 -4.18 48.57
CA ALA A 43 -5.79 -5.56 49.02
C ALA A 43 -7.23 -6.01 48.74
N GLY A 44 -7.39 -7.19 48.13
CA GLY A 44 -8.70 -7.73 47.76
C GLY A 44 -9.19 -7.36 46.36
N THR A 45 -8.37 -6.63 45.54
CA THR A 45 -8.72 -6.36 44.15
C THR A 45 -8.77 -7.65 43.33
N SER A 46 -9.81 -7.80 42.53
CA SER A 46 -9.94 -8.94 41.60
C SER A 46 -8.81 -8.99 40.57
N VAL A 47 -8.52 -10.16 40.00
CA VAL A 47 -7.48 -10.30 38.97
C VAL A 47 -7.73 -9.37 37.78
N ASP A 48 -8.99 -9.20 37.38
CA ASP A 48 -9.34 -8.29 36.28
C ASP A 48 -9.11 -6.82 36.67
N GLY A 49 -9.39 -6.43 37.91
CA GLY A 49 -9.05 -5.09 38.43
C GLY A 49 -7.54 -4.82 38.45
N VAL A 50 -6.73 -5.82 38.80
CA VAL A 50 -5.26 -5.73 38.74
C VAL A 50 -4.81 -5.51 37.30
N ILE A 51 -5.37 -6.28 36.35
CA ILE A 51 -5.05 -6.14 34.93
C ILE A 51 -5.41 -4.73 34.43
N GLU A 52 -6.59 -4.22 34.78
CA GLU A 52 -7.04 -2.90 34.39
C GLU A 52 -6.10 -1.79 34.90
N GLN A 53 -5.69 -1.86 36.17
CA GLN A 53 -4.81 -0.87 36.76
C GLN A 53 -3.42 -0.88 36.10
N ILE A 54 -2.80 -2.07 35.94
CA ILE A 54 -1.48 -2.18 35.32
C ILE A 54 -1.55 -1.83 33.82
N ALA A 55 -2.61 -2.23 33.10
CA ALA A 55 -2.84 -1.82 31.71
C ALA A 55 -3.03 -0.29 31.57
N GLY A 56 -3.62 0.35 32.60
CA GLY A 56 -3.73 1.81 32.72
C GLY A 56 -2.35 2.50 32.74
N THR A 57 -1.37 1.94 33.44
CA THR A 57 0.02 2.45 33.48
C THR A 57 0.68 2.40 32.10
N LEU A 58 0.42 1.34 31.30
CA LEU A 58 0.86 1.28 29.91
C LEU A 58 0.21 2.38 29.06
N GLY A 59 -1.08 2.66 29.29
CA GLY A 59 -1.82 3.75 28.67
C GLY A 59 -1.26 5.12 29.02
N GLN A 60 -0.90 5.36 30.28
CA GLN A 60 -0.27 6.61 30.73
C GLN A 60 1.09 6.83 30.03
N GLY A 61 1.95 5.81 29.98
CA GLY A 61 3.22 5.87 29.26
C GLY A 61 3.04 6.16 27.77
N TYR A 62 2.01 5.59 27.14
CA TYR A 62 1.63 5.89 25.77
C TYR A 62 1.19 7.36 25.60
N ALA A 63 0.29 7.83 26.45
CA ALA A 63 -0.24 9.18 26.39
C ALA A 63 0.85 10.25 26.62
N CYS A 64 1.82 9.99 27.52
CA CYS A 64 2.96 10.89 27.74
C CYS A 64 3.87 11.00 26.51
N ALA A 65 4.15 9.86 25.84
CA ALA A 65 5.13 9.83 24.75
C ALA A 65 4.52 10.22 23.38
N TYR A 66 3.23 10.01 23.18
CA TYR A 66 2.56 10.17 21.87
C TYR A 66 2.67 11.58 21.27
N PRO A 67 2.36 12.70 21.99
CA PRO A 67 2.40 14.02 21.40
C PRO A 67 3.78 14.41 20.89
N LEU A 68 4.83 14.17 21.68
CA LEU A 68 6.21 14.44 21.27
C LEU A 68 6.73 13.39 20.27
N GLY A 69 6.12 12.20 20.21
CA GLY A 69 6.34 11.23 19.14
C GLY A 69 6.00 11.82 17.78
N VAL A 70 4.77 12.34 17.61
CA VAL A 70 4.33 12.97 16.35
C VAL A 70 5.22 14.17 16.00
N VAL A 71 5.47 15.05 16.97
CA VAL A 71 6.37 16.21 16.76
C VAL A 71 7.77 15.75 16.38
N GLY A 72 8.31 14.74 17.04
CA GLY A 72 9.64 14.18 16.79
C GLY A 72 9.78 13.60 15.38
N ILE A 73 8.74 12.94 14.85
CA ILE A 73 8.72 12.42 13.49
C ILE A 73 8.82 13.58 12.49
N ILE A 74 7.96 14.59 12.61
CA ILE A 74 7.95 15.75 11.70
C ILE A 74 9.27 16.52 11.82
N LEU A 75 9.76 16.74 13.05
CA LEU A 75 11.03 17.42 13.28
C LEU A 75 12.21 16.67 12.65
N SER A 76 12.22 15.34 12.73
CA SER A 76 13.26 14.50 12.08
C SER A 76 13.28 14.70 10.56
N LEU A 77 12.11 14.80 9.93
CA LEU A 77 12.02 15.11 8.49
C LEU A 77 12.57 16.49 8.19
N ILE A 78 12.22 17.50 8.98
CA ILE A 78 12.73 18.87 8.82
C ILE A 78 14.25 18.93 8.97
N VAL A 79 14.81 18.23 9.98
CA VAL A 79 16.26 18.16 10.21
C VAL A 79 16.98 17.48 9.06
N VAL A 80 16.48 16.34 8.56
CA VAL A 80 17.06 15.68 7.38
C VAL A 80 17.08 16.61 6.17
N ARG A 81 15.99 17.35 5.95
CA ARG A 81 15.94 18.37 4.89
C ARG A 81 17.00 19.44 5.07
N ALA A 82 17.16 19.96 6.29
CA ALA A 82 18.12 21.02 6.59
C ALA A 82 19.57 20.57 6.42
N VAL A 83 19.90 19.37 6.94
CA VAL A 83 21.25 18.77 6.85
C VAL A 83 21.69 18.61 5.40
N PHE A 84 20.82 18.11 4.54
CA PHE A 84 21.13 17.87 3.12
C PHE A 84 20.79 19.07 2.22
N LYS A 85 20.34 20.22 2.79
CA LYS A 85 19.95 21.43 2.03
C LYS A 85 19.02 21.13 0.86
N ILE A 86 17.99 20.31 1.12
CA ILE A 86 17.12 19.77 0.07
C ILE A 86 16.20 20.87 -0.48
N SER A 87 16.26 21.10 -1.81
CA SER A 87 15.32 21.94 -2.55
C SER A 87 14.17 21.11 -3.10
N PHE A 88 12.93 21.50 -2.81
CA PHE A 88 11.75 20.81 -3.32
C PHE A 88 11.64 20.84 -4.85
N GLU A 89 12.12 21.91 -5.49
CA GLU A 89 12.13 22.01 -6.95
C GLU A 89 13.00 20.93 -7.58
N LYS A 90 14.25 20.78 -7.07
CA LYS A 90 15.18 19.73 -7.54
C LYS A 90 14.66 18.32 -7.26
N GLU A 91 14.00 18.09 -6.11
CA GLU A 91 13.39 16.82 -5.80
C GLU A 91 12.21 16.49 -6.74
N THR A 92 11.42 17.50 -7.09
CA THR A 92 10.32 17.35 -8.05
C THR A 92 10.86 17.07 -9.46
N GLU A 93 11.93 17.75 -9.88
CA GLU A 93 12.60 17.48 -11.15
C GLU A 93 13.20 16.08 -11.19
N SER A 94 13.87 15.66 -10.11
CA SER A 94 14.43 14.30 -10.02
C SER A 94 13.35 13.22 -10.08
N LEU A 95 12.19 13.45 -9.46
CA LEU A 95 11.04 12.55 -9.60
C LEU A 95 10.47 12.54 -11.01
N LYS A 96 10.40 13.72 -11.67
CA LYS A 96 9.96 13.79 -13.07
C LYS A 96 10.97 13.12 -13.99
N ALA A 97 12.26 13.22 -13.72
CA ALA A 97 13.31 12.56 -14.47
C ALA A 97 13.32 11.03 -14.22
N THR A 98 13.05 10.62 -12.99
CA THR A 98 12.97 9.19 -12.59
C THR A 98 11.61 8.58 -12.90
N ASN A 99 10.53 9.39 -12.83
CA ASN A 99 9.15 9.05 -13.14
C ASN A 99 8.50 10.20 -13.93
N PRO A 100 8.76 10.35 -15.23
CA PRO A 100 8.05 11.31 -16.04
C PRO A 100 6.57 10.89 -16.13
N THR A 101 5.72 11.62 -15.46
CA THR A 101 4.30 11.39 -15.17
C THR A 101 4.03 10.51 -13.95
N SER A 102 3.69 11.17 -12.85
CA SER A 102 3.15 10.60 -11.62
C SER A 102 2.06 9.56 -11.92
N GLY A 103 2.32 8.32 -11.58
CA GLY A 103 1.35 7.22 -11.59
C GLY A 103 1.38 6.30 -12.80
N ASP A 104 2.16 6.55 -13.84
CA ASP A 104 2.18 5.69 -15.02
C ASP A 104 3.57 5.05 -15.22
N ASN A 105 3.74 3.81 -14.77
CA ASN A 105 4.96 3.01 -15.00
C ASN A 105 5.06 2.55 -16.46
N SER A 106 4.17 3.02 -17.34
CA SER A 106 4.14 2.69 -18.75
C SER A 106 4.41 3.92 -19.60
N THR A 107 5.15 3.73 -20.67
CA THR A 107 5.37 4.72 -21.71
C THR A 107 4.77 4.25 -23.02
N ALA A 108 4.44 5.20 -23.90
CA ALA A 108 3.95 4.92 -25.22
C ALA A 108 4.86 5.64 -26.21
N PHE A 109 5.20 4.95 -27.28
CA PHE A 109 6.07 5.47 -28.33
C PHE A 109 5.71 4.83 -29.67
N THR A 110 6.08 5.49 -30.76
CA THR A 110 5.89 4.95 -32.10
C THR A 110 7.20 4.45 -32.67
N VAL A 111 7.18 3.24 -33.23
CA VAL A 111 8.33 2.63 -33.91
C VAL A 111 7.99 2.29 -35.35
N GLU A 112 8.96 2.42 -36.23
CA GLU A 112 8.92 1.90 -37.59
C GLU A 112 9.70 0.58 -37.60
N VAL A 113 9.10 -0.46 -38.19
CA VAL A 113 9.67 -1.81 -38.23
C VAL A 113 10.81 -1.85 -39.24
N GLU A 114 12.03 -2.01 -38.75
CA GLU A 114 13.25 -2.14 -39.59
C GLU A 114 13.99 -3.46 -39.33
N ASN A 115 13.65 -4.17 -38.25
CA ASN A 115 14.41 -5.38 -37.84
C ASN A 115 14.02 -6.58 -38.73
N PRO A 116 14.96 -7.12 -39.54
CA PRO A 116 14.70 -8.25 -40.43
C PRO A 116 14.25 -9.52 -39.68
N ALA A 117 14.64 -9.66 -38.41
CA ALA A 117 14.33 -10.83 -37.60
C ALA A 117 12.83 -10.98 -37.27
N ILE A 118 12.06 -9.90 -37.38
CA ILE A 118 10.62 -9.87 -37.05
C ILE A 118 9.73 -9.64 -38.29
N ILE A 119 10.31 -9.27 -39.44
CA ILE A 119 9.58 -9.11 -40.71
C ILE A 119 9.01 -10.47 -41.12
N GLY A 120 7.73 -10.48 -41.51
CA GLY A 120 7.00 -11.69 -41.90
C GLY A 120 6.54 -12.57 -40.74
N LYS A 121 6.84 -12.21 -39.48
CA LYS A 121 6.38 -12.96 -38.32
C LYS A 121 5.08 -12.38 -37.72
N LYS A 122 4.30 -13.26 -37.10
CA LYS A 122 3.10 -12.88 -36.39
C LYS A 122 3.43 -12.20 -35.06
N ILE A 123 2.62 -11.24 -34.64
CA ILE A 123 2.79 -10.53 -33.36
C ILE A 123 2.80 -11.51 -32.16
N SER A 124 1.98 -12.57 -32.21
CA SER A 124 1.97 -13.62 -31.18
C SER A 124 3.30 -14.37 -31.04
N GLU A 125 3.98 -14.61 -32.16
CA GLU A 125 5.31 -15.22 -32.16
C GLU A 125 6.38 -14.27 -31.62
N ILE A 126 6.33 -13.01 -32.06
CA ILE A 126 7.25 -11.95 -31.60
C ILE A 126 7.13 -11.74 -30.09
N THR A 127 5.91 -11.66 -29.56
CA THR A 127 5.66 -11.51 -28.11
C THR A 127 6.22 -12.67 -27.31
N ARG A 128 6.12 -13.90 -27.84
CA ARG A 128 6.66 -15.11 -27.20
C ARG A 128 8.18 -15.15 -27.23
N LEU A 129 8.80 -14.74 -28.32
CA LEU A 129 10.25 -14.73 -28.52
C LEU A 129 10.93 -13.67 -27.65
N PHE A 130 10.32 -12.49 -27.55
CA PHE A 130 10.95 -11.36 -26.87
C PHE A 130 10.88 -11.44 -25.34
N GLY A 131 9.85 -12.09 -24.77
CA GLY A 131 9.70 -12.35 -23.34
C GLY A 131 9.45 -11.13 -22.45
N ARG A 132 9.45 -9.90 -23.00
CA ARG A 132 9.13 -8.66 -22.27
C ARG A 132 7.69 -8.22 -22.53
N ARG A 133 7.15 -7.41 -21.61
CA ARG A 133 5.74 -7.00 -21.65
C ARG A 133 5.56 -5.72 -22.47
N PHE A 134 4.82 -5.82 -23.56
CA PHE A 134 4.38 -4.67 -24.34
C PHE A 134 3.00 -4.94 -24.94
N VAL A 135 2.32 -3.88 -25.35
CA VAL A 135 1.05 -3.93 -26.08
C VAL A 135 1.16 -3.04 -27.31
N ILE A 136 0.89 -3.60 -28.47
CA ILE A 136 0.75 -2.81 -29.70
C ILE A 136 -0.72 -2.41 -29.80
N SER A 137 -1.00 -1.13 -29.66
CA SER A 137 -2.38 -0.61 -29.67
C SER A 137 -2.84 -0.12 -31.03
N ARG A 138 -1.91 0.16 -31.95
CA ARG A 138 -2.19 0.58 -33.32
C ARG A 138 -1.08 0.08 -34.24
N HIS A 139 -1.47 -0.31 -35.44
CA HIS A 139 -0.59 -0.74 -36.53
C HIS A 139 -1.03 -0.03 -37.81
N ARG A 140 -0.08 0.44 -38.58
CA ARG A 140 -0.31 1.06 -39.90
C ARG A 140 0.70 0.53 -40.89
N HIS A 141 0.23 0.02 -42.00
CA HIS A 141 1.07 -0.36 -43.12
C HIS A 141 1.07 0.77 -44.17
N GLY A 142 2.22 1.34 -44.47
CA GLY A 142 2.33 2.44 -45.44
C GLY A 142 1.41 3.61 -45.12
N GLU A 143 0.52 3.94 -46.06
CA GLU A 143 -0.49 5.00 -45.95
C GLU A 143 -1.90 4.47 -45.62
N GLU A 144 -2.04 3.20 -45.32
CA GLU A 144 -3.33 2.60 -44.97
C GLU A 144 -3.90 3.19 -43.67
N THR A 145 -5.21 2.99 -43.49
CA THR A 145 -5.88 3.38 -42.23
C THR A 145 -5.35 2.54 -41.05
N PRO A 146 -5.05 3.17 -39.91
CA PRO A 146 -4.59 2.44 -38.77
C PRO A 146 -5.59 1.39 -38.30
N ILE A 147 -5.07 0.21 -37.98
CA ILE A 147 -5.86 -0.89 -37.42
C ILE A 147 -5.34 -1.25 -36.03
N ILE A 148 -6.15 -1.96 -35.25
CA ILE A 148 -5.68 -2.61 -34.02
C ILE A 148 -5.18 -4.00 -34.40
N PRO A 149 -3.88 -4.28 -34.19
CA PRO A 149 -3.35 -5.57 -34.59
C PRO A 149 -3.83 -6.68 -33.66
N THR A 150 -4.01 -7.86 -34.21
CA THR A 150 -4.27 -9.10 -33.45
C THR A 150 -2.97 -9.90 -33.33
N GLY A 151 -2.98 -10.97 -32.53
CA GLY A 151 -1.84 -11.89 -32.47
C GLY A 151 -1.47 -12.53 -33.80
N GLU A 152 -2.42 -12.59 -34.75
CA GLU A 152 -2.25 -13.15 -36.11
C GLU A 152 -1.73 -12.14 -37.13
N THR A 153 -1.69 -10.85 -36.78
CA THR A 153 -1.17 -9.79 -37.65
C THR A 153 0.34 -10.04 -37.90
N THR A 154 0.73 -10.08 -39.16
CA THR A 154 2.12 -10.18 -39.60
C THR A 154 2.71 -8.79 -39.79
N LEU A 155 3.96 -8.61 -39.38
CA LEU A 155 4.68 -7.35 -39.55
C LEU A 155 5.45 -7.32 -40.87
N ALA A 156 5.40 -6.19 -41.53
CA ALA A 156 6.17 -5.90 -42.72
C ALA A 156 7.22 -4.80 -42.44
N GLU A 157 8.20 -4.67 -43.33
CA GLU A 157 9.16 -3.57 -43.29
C GLU A 157 8.47 -2.22 -43.47
N GLY A 158 8.84 -1.24 -42.68
CA GLY A 158 8.23 0.09 -42.72
C GLY A 158 6.88 0.19 -42.00
N ASP A 159 6.37 -0.88 -41.40
CA ASP A 159 5.15 -0.81 -40.59
C ASP A 159 5.34 0.12 -39.40
N ARG A 160 4.33 0.96 -39.14
CA ARG A 160 4.34 1.84 -37.95
C ARG A 160 3.48 1.26 -36.85
N LEU A 161 4.09 1.13 -35.68
CA LEU A 161 3.46 0.53 -34.49
C LEU A 161 3.40 1.54 -33.35
N PHE A 162 2.22 1.72 -32.75
CA PHE A 162 2.09 2.44 -31.49
C PHE A 162 2.17 1.46 -30.33
N VAL A 163 3.31 1.47 -29.64
CA VAL A 163 3.68 0.50 -28.62
C VAL A 163 3.55 1.11 -27.25
N ILE A 164 3.00 0.34 -26.30
CA ILE A 164 2.90 0.67 -24.89
C ILE A 164 3.69 -0.37 -24.10
N SER A 165 4.65 0.08 -23.32
CA SER A 165 5.53 -0.78 -22.53
C SER A 165 5.82 -0.22 -21.14
N ALA A 166 6.49 -1.01 -20.27
CA ALA A 166 7.10 -0.47 -19.08
C ALA A 166 8.22 0.50 -19.49
N LYS A 167 8.37 1.57 -18.73
CA LYS A 167 9.36 2.61 -19.03
C LYS A 167 10.79 2.05 -19.11
N ASN A 168 11.15 1.16 -18.18
CA ASN A 168 12.47 0.55 -18.14
C ASN A 168 12.75 -0.41 -19.31
N ASP A 169 11.71 -0.85 -20.00
CA ASP A 169 11.80 -1.75 -21.15
C ASP A 169 11.68 -1.02 -22.49
N ALA A 170 11.29 0.25 -22.47
CA ALA A 170 10.93 1.00 -23.67
C ALA A 170 12.07 1.08 -24.68
N GLU A 171 13.27 1.44 -24.25
CA GLU A 171 14.45 1.54 -25.13
C GLU A 171 14.81 0.18 -25.74
N THR A 172 14.75 -0.89 -24.93
CA THR A 172 15.05 -2.25 -25.40
C THR A 172 14.02 -2.72 -26.42
N ILE A 173 12.73 -2.42 -26.16
CA ILE A 173 11.62 -2.77 -27.04
C ILE A 173 11.71 -1.95 -28.34
N ALA A 174 12.01 -0.67 -28.24
CA ALA A 174 12.18 0.20 -29.40
C ALA A 174 13.32 -0.31 -30.30
N ALA A 175 14.49 -0.57 -29.72
CA ALA A 175 15.64 -1.11 -30.43
C ALA A 175 15.37 -2.50 -31.08
N PHE A 176 14.48 -3.29 -30.46
CA PHE A 176 14.10 -4.60 -31.01
C PHE A 176 13.19 -4.48 -32.24
N PHE A 177 12.28 -3.50 -32.28
CA PHE A 177 11.39 -3.30 -33.44
C PHE A 177 12.08 -2.54 -34.58
N GLY A 178 12.88 -1.51 -34.26
CA GLY A 178 13.54 -0.68 -35.24
C GLY A 178 13.68 0.77 -34.83
N LYS A 179 13.35 1.71 -35.69
CA LYS A 179 13.54 3.13 -35.48
C LYS A 179 12.38 3.78 -34.74
N VAL A 180 12.68 4.50 -33.65
CA VAL A 180 11.69 5.37 -32.98
C VAL A 180 11.41 6.58 -33.85
N ILE A 181 10.14 6.84 -34.15
CA ILE A 181 9.68 8.02 -34.87
C ILE A 181 8.94 8.96 -33.91
N ASN A 182 9.08 10.27 -34.17
CA ASN A 182 8.45 11.30 -33.33
C ASN A 182 6.96 11.49 -33.69
N TRP A 183 6.19 10.40 -33.55
CA TRP A 183 4.75 10.40 -33.69
C TRP A 183 4.13 10.18 -32.32
N GLY A 184 3.42 11.19 -31.82
CA GLY A 184 2.64 11.11 -30.59
C GLY A 184 1.25 10.49 -30.83
N ILE A 185 0.47 10.39 -29.76
CA ILE A 185 -0.90 9.89 -29.86
C ILE A 185 -1.80 10.81 -30.71
N GLU A 186 -1.51 12.09 -30.70
CA GLU A 186 -2.23 13.10 -31.48
C GLU A 186 -2.09 12.85 -32.99
N ASP A 187 -0.91 12.49 -33.45
CA ASP A 187 -0.66 12.14 -34.87
C ASP A 187 -1.49 10.94 -35.30
N TRP A 188 -1.63 9.94 -34.41
CA TRP A 188 -2.48 8.78 -34.66
C TRP A 188 -3.97 9.10 -34.60
N GLU A 189 -4.40 10.07 -33.80
CA GLU A 189 -5.81 10.50 -33.69
C GLU A 189 -6.26 11.36 -34.88
N HIS A 190 -5.34 12.10 -35.50
CA HIS A 190 -5.61 12.85 -36.74
C HIS A 190 -5.83 11.97 -37.98
N LEU A 191 -5.39 10.71 -37.94
CA LEU A 191 -5.68 9.75 -38.99
C LEU A 191 -7.16 9.36 -38.89
N LYS A 192 -7.89 9.45 -40.00
CA LYS A 192 -9.32 9.07 -40.09
C LYS A 192 -9.47 7.58 -39.75
N SER A 193 -9.63 7.28 -38.49
CA SER A 193 -9.87 5.93 -37.99
C SER A 193 -11.09 5.93 -37.05
N GLU A 194 -11.94 4.91 -37.15
CA GLU A 194 -13.06 4.70 -36.22
C GLU A 194 -12.60 4.21 -34.84
N ILE A 195 -11.31 4.28 -34.58
CA ILE A 195 -10.71 3.80 -33.31
C ILE A 195 -10.94 4.83 -32.23
N VAL A 196 -11.66 4.44 -31.19
CA VAL A 196 -11.89 5.24 -29.98
C VAL A 196 -11.10 4.69 -28.80
N ARG A 197 -10.70 5.60 -27.92
CA ARG A 197 -10.11 5.24 -26.63
C ARG A 197 -11.10 5.55 -25.52
N ARG A 198 -11.34 4.56 -24.65
CA ARG A 198 -12.25 4.74 -23.51
C ARG A 198 -11.64 4.16 -22.25
N ARG A 199 -11.82 4.87 -21.12
CA ARG A 199 -11.51 4.36 -19.81
C ARG A 199 -12.77 3.79 -19.18
N ILE A 200 -12.77 2.49 -18.93
CA ILE A 200 -13.92 1.73 -18.41
C ILE A 200 -13.57 1.26 -16.99
N ILE A 201 -14.52 1.41 -16.08
CA ILE A 201 -14.37 0.91 -14.71
C ILE A 201 -15.07 -0.44 -14.60
N VAL A 202 -14.37 -1.42 -14.02
CA VAL A 202 -14.93 -2.75 -13.77
C VAL A 202 -15.91 -2.64 -12.61
N THR A 203 -17.20 -2.76 -12.90
CA THR A 203 -18.28 -2.67 -11.92
C THR A 203 -19.16 -3.92 -11.86
N ARG A 204 -18.98 -4.87 -12.79
CA ARG A 204 -19.67 -6.15 -12.75
C ARG A 204 -18.93 -7.15 -11.89
N GLU A 205 -19.59 -7.68 -10.87
CA GLU A 205 -19.05 -8.70 -9.97
C GLU A 205 -18.62 -9.98 -10.69
N SER A 206 -19.34 -10.35 -11.76
CA SER A 206 -19.00 -11.51 -12.59
C SER A 206 -17.62 -11.43 -13.25
N MET A 207 -17.03 -10.23 -13.34
CA MET A 207 -15.69 -10.01 -13.89
C MET A 207 -14.60 -10.09 -12.83
N ASN A 208 -14.94 -10.03 -11.54
CA ASN A 208 -13.97 -10.13 -10.46
C ASN A 208 -13.24 -11.48 -10.49
N GLY A 209 -11.90 -11.43 -10.47
CA GLY A 209 -11.03 -12.61 -10.52
C GLY A 209 -10.90 -13.27 -11.90
N ARG A 210 -11.57 -12.79 -12.95
CA ARG A 210 -11.41 -13.33 -14.30
C ARG A 210 -10.11 -12.86 -14.96
N PRO A 211 -9.34 -13.75 -15.58
CA PRO A 211 -8.17 -13.35 -16.36
C PRO A 211 -8.59 -12.57 -17.61
N ILE A 212 -7.81 -11.56 -17.98
CA ILE A 212 -8.07 -10.69 -19.13
C ILE A 212 -8.07 -11.48 -20.43
N GLY A 213 -7.21 -12.51 -20.55
CA GLY A 213 -7.20 -13.38 -21.73
C GLY A 213 -8.52 -14.07 -22.02
N ARG A 214 -9.48 -14.13 -21.09
CA ARG A 214 -10.85 -14.57 -21.38
C ARG A 214 -11.71 -13.51 -22.08
N LEU A 215 -11.22 -12.28 -22.19
CA LEU A 215 -11.80 -11.23 -23.02
C LEU A 215 -11.27 -11.28 -24.46
N ASP A 216 -10.49 -12.30 -24.83
CA ASP A 216 -9.89 -12.47 -26.16
C ASP A 216 -10.95 -12.54 -27.29
N ALA A 217 -12.18 -12.95 -26.96
CA ALA A 217 -13.31 -12.85 -27.90
C ALA A 217 -13.55 -11.41 -28.41
N TYR A 218 -13.19 -10.41 -27.60
CA TYR A 218 -13.27 -8.98 -27.98
C TYR A 218 -12.01 -8.50 -28.70
N THR A 219 -10.87 -9.16 -28.46
CA THR A 219 -9.63 -8.90 -29.22
C THR A 219 -9.82 -9.28 -30.69
N SER A 220 -10.59 -10.31 -30.99
CA SER A 220 -10.98 -10.68 -32.37
C SER A 220 -11.86 -9.62 -33.04
N MET A 221 -12.54 -8.76 -32.28
CA MET A 221 -13.30 -7.60 -32.77
C MET A 221 -12.42 -6.33 -32.89
N GLY A 222 -11.10 -6.45 -32.80
CA GLY A 222 -10.18 -5.34 -32.91
C GLY A 222 -10.14 -4.44 -31.68
N VAL A 223 -10.28 -5.01 -30.46
CA VAL A 223 -10.16 -4.28 -29.21
C VAL A 223 -8.84 -4.61 -28.51
N ALA A 224 -8.09 -3.59 -28.16
CA ALA A 224 -6.89 -3.72 -27.31
C ALA A 224 -7.14 -3.14 -25.92
N ILE A 225 -6.87 -3.95 -24.88
CA ILE A 225 -6.79 -3.46 -23.51
C ILE A 225 -5.33 -3.11 -23.23
N THR A 226 -5.05 -1.83 -23.02
CA THR A 226 -3.67 -1.32 -23.01
C THR A 226 -3.08 -1.24 -21.60
N ARG A 227 -3.87 -0.76 -20.64
CA ARG A 227 -3.44 -0.52 -19.25
C ARG A 227 -4.59 -0.75 -18.28
N ILE A 228 -4.24 -1.13 -17.06
CA ILE A 228 -5.15 -1.16 -15.92
C ILE A 228 -4.59 -0.28 -14.82
N ASN A 229 -5.43 0.58 -14.26
CA ASN A 229 -5.11 1.30 -13.04
C ASN A 229 -5.91 0.67 -11.89
N ARG A 230 -5.19 0.14 -10.90
CA ARG A 230 -5.74 -0.46 -9.68
C ARG A 230 -5.21 0.28 -8.47
N GLY A 231 -6.10 0.98 -7.76
CA GLY A 231 -5.71 1.71 -6.56
C GLY A 231 -4.58 2.74 -6.77
N GLY A 232 -4.53 3.40 -7.94
CA GLY A 232 -3.46 4.35 -8.29
C GLY A 232 -2.26 3.72 -9.02
N VAL A 233 -2.09 2.38 -8.95
CA VAL A 233 -0.98 1.69 -9.64
C VAL A 233 -1.36 1.33 -11.06
N VAL A 234 -0.60 1.82 -12.04
CA VAL A 234 -0.78 1.50 -13.46
C VAL A 234 0.01 0.24 -13.81
N MET A 235 -0.70 -0.74 -14.36
CA MET A 235 -0.13 -2.02 -14.79
C MET A 235 -0.33 -2.22 -16.28
N ILE A 236 0.70 -2.78 -16.94
CA ILE A 236 0.59 -3.25 -18.31
C ILE A 236 -0.19 -4.57 -18.32
N VAL A 237 -1.08 -4.70 -19.26
CA VAL A 237 -1.95 -5.86 -19.39
C VAL A 237 -1.17 -7.09 -19.83
N THR A 238 -1.44 -8.20 -19.14
CA THR A 238 -1.03 -9.54 -19.56
C THR A 238 -2.24 -10.45 -19.59
N PRO A 239 -2.30 -11.48 -20.45
CA PRO A 239 -3.44 -12.39 -20.52
C PRO A 239 -3.78 -13.07 -19.19
N SER A 240 -2.77 -13.31 -18.34
CA SER A 240 -2.93 -13.91 -17.01
C SER A 240 -3.37 -12.93 -15.93
N LEU A 241 -3.30 -11.61 -16.20
CA LEU A 241 -3.74 -10.58 -15.23
C LEU A 241 -5.24 -10.73 -14.97
N ARG A 242 -5.61 -10.81 -13.69
CA ARG A 242 -7.02 -10.96 -13.30
C ARG A 242 -7.62 -9.60 -12.98
N LEU A 243 -8.81 -9.35 -13.54
CA LEU A 243 -9.61 -8.17 -13.25
C LEU A 243 -10.09 -8.18 -11.80
N GLN A 244 -10.20 -6.99 -11.23
CA GLN A 244 -10.82 -6.78 -9.91
C GLN A 244 -11.86 -5.65 -10.02
N LEU A 245 -12.87 -5.70 -9.16
CA LEU A 245 -13.82 -4.59 -9.05
C LEU A 245 -13.08 -3.29 -8.74
N GLY A 246 -13.50 -2.20 -9.37
CA GLY A 246 -12.86 -0.90 -9.24
C GLY A 246 -11.64 -0.68 -10.15
N ASP A 247 -11.15 -1.71 -10.87
CA ASP A 247 -10.09 -1.53 -11.87
C ASP A 247 -10.54 -0.55 -12.94
N ARG A 248 -9.67 0.40 -13.28
CA ARG A 248 -9.87 1.31 -14.42
C ARG A 248 -9.09 0.79 -15.61
N VAL A 249 -9.81 0.30 -16.60
CA VAL A 249 -9.25 -0.36 -17.78
C VAL A 249 -9.24 0.63 -18.96
N ASN A 250 -8.09 0.86 -19.59
CA ASN A 250 -7.99 1.63 -20.83
C ASN A 250 -8.17 0.70 -22.01
N VAL A 251 -9.26 0.92 -22.74
CA VAL A 251 -9.69 0.12 -23.91
C VAL A 251 -9.57 0.98 -25.16
N VAL A 252 -9.03 0.41 -26.24
CA VAL A 252 -8.86 1.04 -27.54
C VAL A 252 -9.46 0.11 -28.60
N GLY A 253 -10.32 0.62 -29.47
CA GLY A 253 -10.99 -0.21 -30.48
C GLY A 253 -12.01 0.54 -31.30
N PRO A 254 -12.64 -0.13 -32.29
CA PRO A 254 -13.81 0.39 -32.96
C PRO A 254 -14.92 0.71 -31.96
N LYS A 255 -15.65 1.80 -32.17
CA LYS A 255 -16.65 2.29 -31.22
C LYS A 255 -17.63 1.20 -30.79
N GLN A 256 -18.17 0.44 -31.72
CA GLN A 256 -19.12 -0.65 -31.40
C GLN A 256 -18.52 -1.73 -30.52
N ALA A 257 -17.29 -2.15 -30.80
CA ALA A 257 -16.60 -3.17 -30.02
C ALA A 257 -16.24 -2.67 -28.62
N VAL A 258 -15.87 -1.40 -28.47
CA VAL A 258 -15.62 -0.76 -27.16
C VAL A 258 -16.91 -0.66 -26.36
N ASP A 259 -18.06 -0.35 -27.00
CA ASP A 259 -19.37 -0.31 -26.34
C ASP A 259 -19.78 -1.71 -25.81
N GLU A 260 -19.46 -2.78 -26.54
CA GLU A 260 -19.71 -4.16 -26.05
C GLU A 260 -18.81 -4.52 -24.86
N VAL A 261 -17.53 -4.17 -24.91
CA VAL A 261 -16.61 -4.37 -23.77
C VAL A 261 -17.09 -3.58 -22.55
N GLU A 262 -17.58 -2.37 -22.73
CA GLU A 262 -18.16 -1.56 -21.66
C GLU A 262 -19.36 -2.23 -21.02
N LYS A 263 -20.27 -2.78 -21.80
CA LYS A 263 -21.42 -3.56 -21.29
C LYS A 263 -20.98 -4.75 -20.46
N VAL A 264 -19.91 -5.43 -20.86
CA VAL A 264 -19.38 -6.60 -20.14
C VAL A 264 -18.68 -6.22 -18.85
N LEU A 265 -17.88 -5.15 -18.85
CA LEU A 265 -17.15 -4.66 -17.67
C LEU A 265 -18.05 -3.87 -16.72
N GLY A 266 -19.08 -3.17 -17.24
CA GLY A 266 -20.12 -2.46 -16.50
C GLY A 266 -20.01 -0.94 -16.60
N ASN A 267 -18.97 -0.30 -16.09
CA ASN A 267 -18.74 1.16 -16.09
C ASN A 267 -19.79 2.01 -15.33
N GLU A 268 -20.52 1.40 -14.40
CA GLU A 268 -21.54 2.07 -13.58
C GLU A 268 -20.96 2.42 -12.19
N LEU A 269 -20.43 3.64 -12.02
CA LEU A 269 -19.81 4.10 -10.77
C LEU A 269 -20.72 3.92 -9.56
N LYS A 270 -22.02 4.18 -9.71
CA LYS A 270 -22.99 4.04 -8.62
C LYS A 270 -23.03 2.63 -8.00
N ARG A 271 -22.68 1.59 -8.75
CA ARG A 271 -22.62 0.23 -8.19
C ARG A 271 -21.45 0.03 -7.24
N LEU A 272 -20.42 0.86 -7.35
CA LEU A 272 -19.23 0.81 -6.48
C LEU A 272 -19.37 1.66 -5.22
N ASP A 273 -20.43 2.45 -5.10
CA ASP A 273 -20.62 3.35 -3.95
C ASP A 273 -21.08 2.59 -2.69
N HIS A 274 -21.59 1.38 -2.84
CA HIS A 274 -22.01 0.55 -1.71
C HIS A 274 -20.83 -0.26 -1.15
N PRO A 275 -20.36 0.05 0.08
CA PRO A 275 -19.30 -0.71 0.71
C PRO A 275 -19.77 -2.13 1.07
N ASN A 276 -18.96 -3.13 0.78
CA ASN A 276 -19.22 -4.49 1.24
C ASN A 276 -18.73 -4.67 2.69
N LEU A 277 -19.53 -4.19 3.63
CA LEU A 277 -19.22 -4.28 5.06
C LEU A 277 -19.09 -5.73 5.56
N VAL A 278 -19.85 -6.65 4.95
CA VAL A 278 -19.82 -8.07 5.34
C VAL A 278 -18.41 -8.65 5.15
N SER A 279 -17.75 -8.37 4.03
CA SER A 279 -16.39 -8.85 3.78
C SER A 279 -15.38 -8.30 4.80
N ILE A 280 -15.54 -7.04 5.21
CA ILE A 280 -14.66 -6.39 6.20
C ILE A 280 -14.84 -7.04 7.57
N PHE A 281 -16.07 -7.10 8.07
CA PHE A 281 -16.34 -7.64 9.41
C PHE A 281 -16.09 -9.15 9.50
N LEU A 282 -16.39 -9.91 8.45
CA LEU A 282 -16.03 -11.33 8.37
C LEU A 282 -14.51 -11.52 8.39
N GLY A 283 -13.78 -10.69 7.65
CA GLY A 283 -12.31 -10.69 7.67
C GLY A 283 -11.74 -10.39 9.06
N ILE A 284 -12.33 -9.41 9.78
CA ILE A 284 -11.97 -9.07 11.16
C ILE A 284 -12.27 -10.27 12.09
N ALA A 285 -13.47 -10.88 12.00
CA ALA A 285 -13.85 -12.02 12.83
C ALA A 285 -12.91 -13.21 12.65
N ILE A 286 -12.63 -13.60 11.40
CA ILE A 286 -11.66 -14.66 11.10
C ILE A 286 -10.26 -14.28 11.62
N GLY A 287 -9.88 -13.01 11.47
CA GLY A 287 -8.61 -12.48 11.97
C GLY A 287 -8.48 -12.57 13.49
N VAL A 288 -9.53 -12.24 14.22
CA VAL A 288 -9.58 -12.37 15.69
C VAL A 288 -9.44 -13.83 16.12
N ILE A 289 -10.15 -14.74 15.46
CA ILE A 289 -10.04 -16.18 15.74
C ILE A 289 -8.60 -16.65 15.47
N PHE A 290 -8.03 -16.29 14.31
CA PHE A 290 -6.65 -16.65 13.96
C PHE A 290 -5.64 -16.03 14.94
N GLY A 291 -5.82 -14.76 15.32
CA GLY A 291 -4.97 -14.06 16.27
C GLY A 291 -5.00 -14.62 17.70
N SER A 292 -6.06 -15.34 18.04
CA SER A 292 -6.22 -15.98 19.35
C SER A 292 -5.54 -17.35 19.46
N ILE A 293 -5.06 -17.91 18.34
CA ILE A 293 -4.33 -19.17 18.33
C ILE A 293 -2.98 -19.01 19.02
N PRO A 294 -2.67 -19.80 20.06
CA PRO A 294 -1.39 -19.77 20.73
C PRO A 294 -0.31 -20.49 19.92
N PHE A 295 0.81 -19.82 19.65
CA PHE A 295 2.00 -20.37 19.00
C PHE A 295 3.09 -20.60 20.05
N ALA A 296 3.44 -21.86 20.34
CA ALA A 296 4.56 -22.18 21.21
C ALA A 296 5.87 -21.97 20.45
N LEU A 297 6.68 -21.02 20.91
CA LEU A 297 8.03 -20.80 20.38
C LEU A 297 9.07 -21.32 21.38
N PRO A 298 10.11 -22.05 20.92
CA PRO A 298 11.19 -22.49 21.80
C PRO A 298 11.88 -21.30 22.46
N GLY A 299 12.03 -21.34 23.79
CA GLY A 299 12.70 -20.28 24.56
C GLY A 299 11.78 -19.19 25.14
N LEU A 300 10.47 -19.25 24.88
CA LEU A 300 9.49 -18.41 25.57
C LEU A 300 8.74 -19.21 26.63
N SER A 301 8.59 -18.63 27.82
CA SER A 301 7.85 -19.23 28.94
C SER A 301 6.34 -19.29 28.72
N GLN A 302 5.83 -18.47 27.79
CA GLN A 302 4.43 -18.36 27.42
C GLN A 302 4.23 -18.44 25.90
N PRO A 303 3.14 -19.06 25.41
CA PRO A 303 2.86 -19.11 23.99
C PRO A 303 2.55 -17.70 23.45
N LEU A 304 3.15 -17.36 22.31
CA LEU A 304 2.90 -16.10 21.61
C LEU A 304 1.54 -16.16 20.91
N LYS A 305 0.70 -15.15 21.10
CA LYS A 305 -0.55 -14.95 20.34
C LYS A 305 -0.40 -13.71 19.47
N LEU A 306 -0.88 -13.76 18.22
CA LEU A 306 -0.88 -12.56 17.36
C LEU A 306 -1.81 -11.46 17.88
N GLY A 307 -2.78 -11.85 18.69
CA GLY A 307 -3.70 -10.96 19.38
C GLY A 307 -4.78 -10.36 18.47
N LEU A 308 -5.59 -9.50 19.09
CA LEU A 308 -6.73 -8.85 18.42
C LEU A 308 -6.33 -7.86 17.33
N ALA A 309 -5.09 -7.40 17.30
CA ALA A 309 -4.57 -6.49 16.30
C ALA A 309 -3.79 -7.21 15.19
N GLY A 310 -2.89 -8.13 15.54
CA GLY A 310 -2.02 -8.84 14.60
C GLY A 310 -2.78 -9.85 13.72
N GLY A 311 -3.72 -10.58 14.30
CA GLY A 311 -4.52 -11.58 13.59
C GLY A 311 -5.31 -10.97 12.42
N PRO A 312 -6.18 -9.97 12.65
CA PRO A 312 -6.91 -9.31 11.58
C PRO A 312 -6.01 -8.68 10.51
N LEU A 313 -4.87 -8.11 10.89
CA LEU A 313 -3.91 -7.55 9.95
C LEU A 313 -3.39 -8.61 8.96
N ILE A 314 -2.94 -9.77 9.48
CA ILE A 314 -2.43 -10.86 8.64
C ILE A 314 -3.53 -11.40 7.73
N ILE A 315 -4.71 -11.68 8.26
CA ILE A 315 -5.84 -12.19 7.48
C ILE A 315 -6.25 -11.19 6.41
N ALA A 316 -6.28 -9.89 6.69
CA ALA A 316 -6.57 -8.86 5.70
C ALA A 316 -5.55 -8.84 4.56
N ILE A 317 -4.25 -8.97 4.88
CA ILE A 317 -3.18 -9.06 3.87
C ILE A 317 -3.36 -10.31 3.01
N LEU A 318 -3.63 -11.48 3.62
CA LEU A 318 -3.83 -12.74 2.90
C LEU A 318 -5.05 -12.68 1.98
N ILE A 319 -6.17 -12.14 2.47
CA ILE A 319 -7.39 -11.95 1.67
C ILE A 319 -7.13 -10.97 0.52
N SER A 320 -6.42 -9.88 0.77
CA SER A 320 -6.08 -8.91 -0.26
C SER A 320 -5.16 -9.50 -1.35
N CYS A 321 -4.18 -10.32 -0.94
CA CYS A 321 -3.23 -10.94 -1.88
C CYS A 321 -3.83 -12.11 -2.67
N TRP A 322 -4.71 -12.91 -2.07
CA TRP A 322 -5.19 -14.16 -2.68
C TRP A 322 -6.71 -14.23 -2.87
N GLY A 323 -7.49 -13.39 -2.21
CA GLY A 323 -8.96 -13.42 -2.26
C GLY A 323 -9.54 -13.29 -3.66
N TYR A 324 -8.89 -12.55 -4.55
CA TYR A 324 -9.31 -12.44 -5.95
C TYR A 324 -9.28 -13.76 -6.71
N ARG A 325 -8.45 -14.74 -6.29
CA ARG A 325 -8.43 -16.09 -6.88
C ARG A 325 -9.68 -16.88 -6.56
N SER A 326 -10.23 -16.65 -5.37
CA SER A 326 -11.48 -17.26 -4.88
C SER A 326 -12.72 -16.44 -5.26
N ARG A 327 -12.57 -15.43 -6.12
CA ARG A 327 -13.64 -14.48 -6.52
C ARG A 327 -14.24 -13.69 -5.37
N LEU A 328 -13.57 -13.64 -4.22
CA LEU A 328 -14.00 -12.78 -3.12
C LEU A 328 -13.97 -11.33 -3.55
N ILE A 329 -15.05 -10.63 -3.28
CA ILE A 329 -15.15 -9.19 -3.54
C ILE A 329 -14.50 -8.48 -2.36
N THR A 330 -13.27 -8.01 -2.57
CA THR A 330 -12.50 -7.25 -1.58
C THR A 330 -12.57 -5.75 -1.80
N TYR A 331 -13.28 -5.32 -2.86
CA TYR A 331 -13.41 -3.91 -3.17
C TYR A 331 -14.25 -3.20 -2.12
N THR A 332 -13.71 -2.11 -1.61
CA THR A 332 -14.44 -1.14 -0.76
C THR A 332 -14.08 0.26 -1.25
N PRO A 333 -15.06 1.19 -1.35
CA PRO A 333 -14.80 2.58 -1.70
C PRO A 333 -13.76 3.19 -0.75
N ILE A 334 -12.82 3.96 -1.29
CA ILE A 334 -11.75 4.59 -0.50
C ILE A 334 -12.33 5.43 0.65
N ALA A 335 -13.41 6.18 0.37
CA ALA A 335 -14.09 6.99 1.38
C ALA A 335 -14.63 6.15 2.56
N ALA A 336 -15.23 4.98 2.28
CA ALA A 336 -15.71 4.07 3.31
C ALA A 336 -14.57 3.47 4.14
N ASN A 337 -13.46 3.07 3.50
CA ASN A 337 -12.27 2.59 4.20
C ASN A 337 -11.68 3.67 5.12
N LEU A 338 -11.56 4.90 4.64
CA LEU A 338 -11.06 6.02 5.43
C LEU A 338 -11.98 6.32 6.62
N MET A 339 -13.30 6.30 6.41
CA MET A 339 -14.27 6.53 7.48
C MET A 339 -14.21 5.45 8.56
N ILE A 340 -14.18 4.16 8.19
CA ILE A 340 -14.08 3.05 9.16
C ILE A 340 -12.77 3.14 9.93
N ARG A 341 -11.66 3.46 9.26
CA ARG A 341 -10.36 3.66 9.89
C ARG A 341 -10.43 4.80 10.92
N GLU A 342 -11.00 5.93 10.55
CA GLU A 342 -11.11 7.10 11.43
C GLU A 342 -11.96 6.81 12.67
N ILE A 343 -13.11 6.17 12.48
CA ILE A 343 -13.97 5.73 13.59
C ILE A 343 -13.19 4.78 14.51
N GLY A 344 -12.48 3.80 13.96
CA GLY A 344 -11.67 2.86 14.74
C GLY A 344 -10.58 3.57 15.55
N ILE A 345 -9.88 4.53 14.95
CA ILE A 345 -8.85 5.33 15.64
C ILE A 345 -9.47 6.17 16.76
N LEU A 346 -10.59 6.85 16.51
CA LEU A 346 -11.28 7.68 17.50
C LEU A 346 -11.76 6.86 18.70
N LEU A 347 -12.42 5.74 18.45
CA LEU A 347 -12.88 4.84 19.53
C LEU A 347 -11.72 4.30 20.37
N PHE A 348 -10.63 3.89 19.71
CA PHE A 348 -9.46 3.40 20.42
C PHE A 348 -8.80 4.50 21.25
N LEU A 349 -8.54 5.67 20.66
CA LEU A 349 -7.91 6.79 21.38
C LEU A 349 -8.79 7.30 22.52
N ALA A 350 -10.11 7.32 22.35
CA ALA A 350 -11.04 7.65 23.41
C ALA A 350 -10.94 6.63 24.57
N SER A 351 -10.94 5.34 24.27
CA SER A 351 -10.78 4.27 25.27
C SER A 351 -9.45 4.38 26.02
N VAL A 352 -8.36 4.59 25.31
CA VAL A 352 -7.03 4.79 25.92
C VAL A 352 -6.99 6.08 26.75
N GLY A 353 -7.59 7.18 26.24
CA GLY A 353 -7.64 8.46 26.94
C GLY A 353 -8.40 8.38 28.26
N ILE A 354 -9.55 7.69 28.27
CA ILE A 354 -10.34 7.47 29.50
C ILE A 354 -9.53 6.63 30.49
N GLY A 355 -8.91 5.52 30.04
CA GLY A 355 -8.10 4.66 30.91
C GLY A 355 -6.82 5.33 31.42
N ALA A 356 -6.16 6.15 30.59
CA ALA A 356 -4.93 6.85 30.96
C ALA A 356 -5.18 8.14 31.74
N GLY A 357 -6.37 8.76 31.63
CA GLY A 357 -6.69 10.04 32.25
C GLY A 357 -6.67 10.00 33.78
N ASN A 358 -7.00 8.84 34.32
CA ASN A 358 -7.00 8.66 35.77
C ASN A 358 -5.53 8.65 36.28
N GLY A 359 -5.15 9.67 37.09
CA GLY A 359 -3.80 9.84 37.63
C GLY A 359 -2.76 10.31 36.59
N PHE A 360 -3.12 10.71 35.37
CA PHE A 360 -2.16 11.14 34.37
C PHE A 360 -1.30 12.33 34.78
N LEU A 361 -1.90 13.39 35.34
CA LEU A 361 -1.18 14.56 35.80
C LEU A 361 -0.22 14.20 36.95
N GLU A 362 -0.69 13.38 37.90
CA GLU A 362 0.13 12.89 39.00
C GLU A 362 1.30 12.05 38.50
N ALA A 363 1.06 11.15 37.53
CA ALA A 363 2.11 10.35 36.89
C ALA A 363 3.17 11.23 36.20
N VAL A 364 2.73 12.29 35.49
CA VAL A 364 3.66 13.21 34.80
C VAL A 364 4.53 13.97 35.82
N PHE A 365 3.95 14.50 36.89
CA PHE A 365 4.68 15.27 37.90
C PHE A 365 5.56 14.39 38.80
N ASN A 366 5.21 13.13 39.03
CA ASN A 366 5.98 12.16 39.83
C ASN A 366 7.05 11.40 39.02
N GLY A 367 7.58 11.99 37.93
CA GLY A 367 8.69 11.43 37.17
C GLY A 367 8.33 11.03 35.73
N GLY A 368 7.05 11.09 35.34
CA GLY A 368 6.59 10.76 33.97
C GLY A 368 7.14 11.71 32.89
N TYR A 369 7.69 12.86 33.27
CA TYR A 369 8.40 13.72 32.33
C TYR A 369 9.61 13.01 31.66
N TRP A 370 10.22 12.05 32.35
CA TRP A 370 11.24 11.18 31.78
C TRP A 370 10.67 10.31 30.62
N TRP A 371 9.44 9.83 30.76
CA TRP A 371 8.78 9.07 29.67
C TRP A 371 8.60 9.89 28.44
N VAL A 372 8.33 11.19 28.60
CA VAL A 372 8.22 12.14 27.47
C VAL A 372 9.57 12.30 26.76
N LEU A 373 10.66 12.52 27.54
CA LEU A 373 12.01 12.68 26.99
C LEU A 373 12.54 11.40 26.36
N ILE A 374 12.37 10.27 27.04
CA ILE A 374 12.76 8.95 26.50
C ILE A 374 11.95 8.64 25.24
N GLY A 375 10.64 8.90 25.24
CA GLY A 375 9.78 8.74 24.07
C GLY A 375 10.26 9.57 22.88
N PHE A 376 10.59 10.84 23.11
CA PHE A 376 11.14 11.72 22.09
C PHE A 376 12.48 11.20 21.54
N ALA A 377 13.37 10.69 22.39
CA ALA A 377 14.64 10.10 21.97
C ALA A 377 14.43 8.81 21.15
N ILE A 378 13.51 7.93 21.59
CA ILE A 378 13.13 6.70 20.86
C ILE A 378 12.61 7.02 19.46
N THR A 379 11.91 8.15 19.31
CA THR A 379 11.40 8.59 18.00
C THR A 379 12.51 9.20 17.15
N THR A 380 13.17 10.23 17.66
CA THR A 380 14.02 11.11 16.85
C THR A 380 15.34 10.45 16.47
N ILE A 381 15.99 9.73 17.37
CA ILE A 381 17.34 9.17 17.10
C ILE A 381 17.31 8.16 15.96
N PRO A 382 16.46 7.11 15.96
CA PRO A 382 16.41 6.16 14.86
C PRO A 382 15.97 6.79 13.55
N LEU A 383 15.01 7.73 13.59
CA LEU A 383 14.50 8.37 12.38
C LEU A 383 15.52 9.28 11.71
N LEU A 384 16.30 10.01 12.49
CA LEU A 384 17.42 10.80 11.98
C LEU A 384 18.47 9.90 11.34
N LEU A 385 18.87 8.81 12.02
CA LEU A 385 19.82 7.86 11.45
C LEU A 385 19.32 7.26 10.15
N ILE A 386 18.07 6.77 10.11
CA ILE A 386 17.46 6.19 8.91
C ILE A 386 17.35 7.24 7.80
N GLY A 387 16.89 8.45 8.12
CA GLY A 387 16.76 9.54 7.15
C GLY A 387 18.10 9.95 6.52
N ILE A 388 19.16 10.03 7.35
CA ILE A 388 20.52 10.34 6.90
C ILE A 388 21.06 9.21 6.02
N ILE A 389 20.91 7.96 6.41
CA ILE A 389 21.33 6.79 5.63
C ILE A 389 20.56 6.71 4.31
N ALA A 390 19.24 6.87 4.36
CA ALA A 390 18.38 6.82 3.18
C ALA A 390 18.77 7.89 2.15
N ARG A 391 19.10 9.10 2.61
CA ARG A 391 19.53 10.18 1.72
C ARG A 391 21.00 10.10 1.31
N GLY A 392 21.90 9.86 2.28
CA GLY A 392 23.36 9.88 2.06
C GLY A 392 23.88 8.66 1.32
N VAL A 393 23.45 7.47 1.73
CA VAL A 393 23.92 6.20 1.17
C VAL A 393 23.07 5.76 -0.01
N PHE A 394 21.75 5.65 0.19
CA PHE A 394 20.83 5.15 -0.85
C PHE A 394 20.37 6.21 -1.84
N LYS A 395 20.68 7.49 -1.59
CA LYS A 395 20.33 8.64 -2.46
C LYS A 395 18.84 8.68 -2.82
N LEU A 396 17.97 8.23 -1.90
CA LEU A 396 16.53 8.22 -2.14
C LEU A 396 16.01 9.66 -2.29
N ASN A 397 14.98 9.81 -3.11
CA ASN A 397 14.26 11.08 -3.23
C ASN A 397 13.60 11.43 -1.88
N TYR A 398 13.65 12.72 -1.51
CA TYR A 398 13.18 13.17 -0.21
C TYR A 398 11.70 12.91 0.03
N TYR A 399 10.85 13.02 -0.99
CA TYR A 399 9.42 12.72 -0.86
C TYR A 399 9.18 11.24 -0.54
N SER A 400 9.99 10.34 -1.12
CA SER A 400 9.96 8.93 -0.75
C SER A 400 10.45 8.69 0.68
N ILE A 401 11.47 9.42 1.14
CA ILE A 401 11.96 9.34 2.54
C ILE A 401 10.85 9.79 3.50
N MET A 402 10.13 10.87 3.20
CA MET A 402 9.02 11.32 4.03
C MET A 402 7.95 10.23 4.17
N GLY A 403 7.58 9.57 3.07
CA GLY A 403 6.64 8.45 3.09
C GLY A 403 7.16 7.22 3.84
N LEU A 404 8.44 6.86 3.64
CA LEU A 404 9.09 5.75 4.35
C LEU A 404 9.10 5.99 5.87
N VAL A 405 9.48 7.18 6.30
CA VAL A 405 9.52 7.56 7.73
C VAL A 405 8.13 7.52 8.35
N ALA A 406 7.14 8.15 7.70
CA ALA A 406 5.75 8.12 8.15
C ALA A 406 5.18 6.69 8.20
N GLY A 407 5.49 5.85 7.20
CA GLY A 407 5.08 4.44 7.15
C GLY A 407 5.78 3.58 8.18
N ALA A 408 7.09 3.82 8.39
CA ALA A 408 7.87 3.13 9.40
C ALA A 408 7.42 3.47 10.83
N THR A 409 6.91 4.65 11.09
CA THR A 409 6.34 5.06 12.38
C THR A 409 4.85 4.81 12.50
N THR A 410 4.20 4.32 11.42
CA THR A 410 2.75 4.10 11.36
C THR A 410 1.93 5.37 11.63
N ASP A 411 2.47 6.54 11.25
CA ASP A 411 1.95 7.86 11.60
C ASP A 411 1.20 8.56 10.45
N PRO A 412 -0.16 8.55 10.44
CA PRO A 412 -0.95 9.26 9.45
C PRO A 412 -0.75 10.79 9.44
N PRO A 413 -0.58 11.48 10.59
CA PRO A 413 -0.25 12.90 10.62
C PRO A 413 1.03 13.25 9.86
N ALA A 414 2.11 12.47 10.02
CA ALA A 414 3.35 12.67 9.27
C ALA A 414 3.16 12.42 7.76
N LEU A 415 2.32 11.45 7.39
CA LEU A 415 1.96 11.24 5.98
C LEU A 415 1.17 12.43 5.42
N ALA A 416 0.23 12.97 6.18
CA ALA A 416 -0.52 14.16 5.78
C ALA A 416 0.41 15.36 5.58
N TYR A 417 1.36 15.57 6.49
CA TYR A 417 2.41 16.57 6.35
C TYR A 417 3.24 16.35 5.07
N ALA A 418 3.67 15.11 4.81
CA ALA A 418 4.42 14.75 3.62
C ALA A 418 3.65 15.04 2.31
N ASN A 419 2.36 14.69 2.26
CA ASN A 419 1.51 14.91 1.10
C ASN A 419 1.24 16.39 0.83
N ASN A 420 1.08 17.20 1.88
CA ASN A 420 0.89 18.64 1.75
C ASN A 420 2.12 19.34 1.12
N ILE A 421 3.32 18.82 1.39
CA ILE A 421 4.56 19.35 0.83
C ILE A 421 4.82 18.80 -0.57
N ALA A 422 4.67 17.50 -0.75
CA ALA A 422 5.07 16.82 -1.99
C ALA A 422 4.17 17.15 -3.17
N GLN A 423 2.86 17.30 -2.95
CA GLN A 423 1.82 17.46 -3.97
C GLN A 423 1.89 16.39 -5.09
N ASN A 424 2.41 15.20 -4.74
CA ASN A 424 2.55 14.04 -5.62
C ASN A 424 2.36 12.74 -4.83
N GLU A 425 2.29 11.59 -5.53
CA GLU A 425 2.00 10.29 -4.93
C GLU A 425 3.21 9.59 -4.29
N ALA A 426 4.42 10.14 -4.39
CA ALA A 426 5.63 9.46 -3.90
C ALA A 426 5.59 9.14 -2.40
N PRO A 427 5.12 10.05 -1.50
CA PRO A 427 4.98 9.71 -0.09
C PRO A 427 3.96 8.59 0.16
N ASN A 428 2.82 8.60 -0.53
CA ASN A 428 1.78 7.59 -0.38
C ASN A 428 2.28 6.19 -0.78
N VAL A 429 2.99 6.10 -1.90
CA VAL A 429 3.56 4.84 -2.40
C VAL A 429 4.61 4.31 -1.43
N ALA A 430 5.53 5.15 -0.98
CA ALA A 430 6.56 4.76 -0.03
C ALA A 430 5.96 4.33 1.32
N TYR A 431 4.97 5.07 1.84
CA TYR A 431 4.22 4.73 3.04
C TYR A 431 3.56 3.35 2.92
N ALA A 432 2.79 3.13 1.85
CA ALA A 432 2.07 1.88 1.62
C ALA A 432 3.00 0.67 1.49
N THR A 433 4.23 0.88 1.03
CA THR A 433 5.23 -0.19 0.85
C THR A 433 5.73 -0.72 2.20
N VAL A 434 5.95 0.15 3.19
CA VAL A 434 6.57 -0.25 4.47
C VAL A 434 5.56 -0.45 5.59
N TYR A 435 4.42 0.23 5.55
CA TYR A 435 3.42 0.24 6.61
C TYR A 435 2.96 -1.16 7.06
N PRO A 436 2.57 -2.10 6.18
CA PRO A 436 2.06 -3.40 6.62
C PRO A 436 3.12 -4.20 7.39
N LEU A 437 4.37 -4.20 6.91
CA LEU A 437 5.46 -4.92 7.54
C LEU A 437 5.83 -4.29 8.90
N THR A 438 5.94 -2.98 8.94
CA THR A 438 6.28 -2.27 10.19
C THR A 438 5.18 -2.40 11.23
N MET A 439 3.91 -2.33 10.83
CA MET A 439 2.79 -2.55 11.74
C MET A 439 2.86 -3.94 12.38
N PHE A 440 3.08 -4.97 11.58
CA PHE A 440 3.22 -6.34 12.06
C PHE A 440 4.41 -6.50 13.04
N LEU A 441 5.59 -6.02 12.64
CA LEU A 441 6.79 -6.12 13.49
C LEU A 441 6.63 -5.35 14.80
N ARG A 442 5.97 -4.21 14.82
CA ARG A 442 5.73 -3.41 16.01
C ARG A 442 4.77 -4.09 16.99
N VAL A 443 3.70 -4.70 16.47
CA VAL A 443 2.78 -5.50 17.27
C VAL A 443 3.53 -6.66 17.95
N LEU A 444 4.33 -7.40 17.18
CA LEU A 444 5.18 -8.48 17.72
C LEU A 444 6.19 -7.98 18.74
N THR A 445 6.90 -6.89 18.44
CA THR A 445 7.91 -6.33 19.37
C THR A 445 7.28 -5.92 20.69
N ALA A 446 6.10 -5.30 20.65
CA ALA A 446 5.40 -4.89 21.87
C ALA A 446 5.01 -6.10 22.75
N GLN A 447 4.56 -7.20 22.16
CA GLN A 447 4.26 -8.44 22.88
C GLN A 447 5.53 -9.10 23.41
N LEU A 448 6.58 -9.22 22.56
CA LEU A 448 7.86 -9.83 22.98
C LEU A 448 8.49 -9.10 24.15
N LEU A 449 8.43 -7.76 24.18
CA LEU A 449 8.94 -6.99 25.32
C LEU A 449 8.20 -7.36 26.62
N ILE A 450 6.89 -7.51 26.58
CA ILE A 450 6.13 -7.95 27.76
C ILE A 450 6.51 -9.37 28.15
N LEU A 451 6.58 -10.30 27.19
CA LEU A 451 6.89 -11.71 27.47
C LEU A 451 8.32 -11.94 27.93
N VAL A 452 9.28 -11.10 27.50
CA VAL A 452 10.70 -11.25 27.93
C VAL A 452 10.97 -10.60 29.29
N PHE A 453 10.33 -9.45 29.55
CA PHE A 453 10.64 -8.66 30.74
C PHE A 453 9.61 -8.79 31.88
N CYS A 454 8.40 -9.29 31.59
CA CYS A 454 7.33 -9.38 32.57
C CYS A 454 6.82 -10.83 32.80
N ALA A 455 7.29 -11.84 32.04
CA ALA A 455 6.81 -13.23 32.16
C ALA A 455 7.70 -14.12 33.02
#